data_79e5c2ecc357e42a39c76b5911dc13b9
#
_entry.id   79e5c2ecc357e42a39c76b5911dc13b9
#
_cell.length_a   1.000
_cell.length_b   1.000
_cell.length_c   1.000
_cell.angle_alpha   90.00
_cell.angle_beta   90.00
_cell.angle_gamma   90.00
#
_symmetry.space_group_name_H-M   'P 1'
#
loop_
_entity.id
_entity.type
_entity.pdbx_description
1 polymer ?
#
loop_
_entity_poly.entity_id
_entity_poly.type
_entity_poly.pdbx_seq_one_letter_code
_entity_poly.pdbx_strand_id
1 'polypeptide(L)'
;TKVKSSKKFDYIIIGGGIVGLSTALKLQEADKKVLILEKEKSVALHQSGRNSGVLHSGIYYKPNSFKSNLCIRGRELMLEFLNDNNVPYRLEGKIVVDQDMNNIESLYERSQLLEMSGVKILQETELLDKEPNSKILQGLFVPQAGVVDYKSVAQTMSGIFQDNGGEIEYFQEIVGITEKKDQKTVSSKKDSFTADFLINCAGLFSDKVAKLDGLHPKVKIIPFRGEYYEIRSQKNHLLNNMIYPIADPDLPFLGIHLTKTVDGRIEAGPNAVLAFAREGYTWSKFNLSQTLETISYKGMVKLGRKYIKTGLDEMYRSLNKSAFVKEVNRLIPDIKSEDLVKRPAGVRAQAVSENGELLDDFLFEEGNKSLHVLNAPSPAATASLAIGEYISSKVLN
;
A
#
# COMPACT_ATOMS: atom_id res chain seq x y z
N THR A 1 22.55 23.12 -13.36
CA THR A 1 22.45 21.67 -13.12
C THR A 1 23.66 21.01 -13.75
N LYS A 2 24.53 20.37 -12.97
CA LYS A 2 25.65 19.59 -13.52
C LYS A 2 25.11 18.25 -14.00
N VAL A 3 25.43 17.83 -15.22
CA VAL A 3 25.20 16.45 -15.67
C VAL A 3 26.17 15.58 -14.86
N LYS A 4 25.64 14.83 -13.88
CA LYS A 4 26.46 14.07 -12.90
C LYS A 4 27.05 12.79 -13.48
N SER A 5 26.57 12.31 -14.62
CA SER A 5 27.03 11.04 -15.18
C SER A 5 27.09 11.07 -16.70
N SER A 6 28.25 10.69 -17.25
CA SER A 6 28.39 10.20 -18.62
C SER A 6 27.85 8.77 -18.78
N LYS A 7 27.38 8.15 -17.70
CA LYS A 7 26.82 6.78 -17.71
C LYS A 7 25.44 6.82 -18.38
N LYS A 8 25.25 5.94 -19.31
CA LYS A 8 23.97 5.67 -19.94
C LYS A 8 23.30 4.52 -19.23
N PHE A 9 22.03 4.72 -18.84
CA PHE A 9 21.16 3.68 -18.29
C PHE A 9 20.14 3.24 -19.35
N ASP A 10 19.72 2.00 -19.29
CA ASP A 10 18.59 1.54 -20.10
C ASP A 10 17.28 2.07 -19.49
N TYR A 11 17.17 2.02 -18.15
CA TYR A 11 15.99 2.45 -17.42
C TYR A 11 16.33 3.38 -16.26
N ILE A 12 15.54 4.42 -16.09
CA ILE A 12 15.44 5.19 -14.84
C ILE A 12 14.09 4.88 -14.18
N ILE A 13 14.12 4.52 -12.89
CA ILE A 13 12.95 4.35 -12.06
C ILE A 13 12.87 5.50 -11.06
N ILE A 14 11.76 6.23 -11.03
CA ILE A 14 11.52 7.28 -10.04
C ILE A 14 10.76 6.68 -8.87
N GLY A 15 11.40 6.63 -7.71
CA GLY A 15 10.86 6.11 -6.45
C GLY A 15 11.46 4.78 -6.00
N GLY A 16 12.12 4.80 -4.83
CA GLY A 16 12.71 3.66 -4.13
C GLY A 16 11.73 2.95 -3.18
N GLY A 17 10.44 2.94 -3.52
CA GLY A 17 9.43 2.14 -2.84
C GLY A 17 9.45 0.68 -3.33
N ILE A 18 8.64 -0.17 -2.68
CA ILE A 18 8.64 -1.62 -2.96
C ILE A 18 8.29 -1.96 -4.43
N VAL A 19 7.43 -1.16 -5.07
CA VAL A 19 7.08 -1.35 -6.50
C VAL A 19 8.26 -1.00 -7.39
N GLY A 20 8.94 0.13 -7.13
CA GLY A 20 10.13 0.53 -7.90
C GLY A 20 11.29 -0.46 -7.75
N LEU A 21 11.53 -0.93 -6.52
CA LEU A 21 12.56 -1.93 -6.23
C LEU A 21 12.26 -3.28 -6.89
N SER A 22 11.02 -3.77 -6.81
CA SER A 22 10.60 -5.00 -7.49
C SER A 22 10.78 -4.91 -9.00
N THR A 23 10.40 -3.77 -9.59
CA THR A 23 10.59 -3.51 -11.03
C THR A 23 12.07 -3.49 -11.40
N ALA A 24 12.91 -2.83 -10.58
CA ALA A 24 14.35 -2.75 -10.80
C ALA A 24 15.01 -4.14 -10.80
N LEU A 25 14.66 -4.98 -9.83
CA LEU A 25 15.16 -6.37 -9.76
C LEU A 25 14.79 -7.16 -11.02
N LYS A 26 13.55 -7.06 -11.47
CA LYS A 26 13.09 -7.77 -12.68
C LYS A 26 13.76 -7.29 -13.97
N LEU A 27 14.03 -6.01 -14.09
CA LEU A 27 14.80 -5.47 -15.22
C LEU A 27 16.28 -5.88 -15.15
N GLN A 28 16.84 -5.95 -13.95
CA GLN A 28 18.23 -6.40 -13.74
C GLN A 28 18.39 -7.90 -14.07
N GLU A 29 17.41 -8.73 -13.75
CA GLU A 29 17.35 -10.14 -14.16
C GLU A 29 17.38 -10.30 -15.71
N ALA A 30 16.94 -9.27 -16.45
CA ALA A 30 16.99 -9.18 -17.91
C ALA A 30 18.25 -8.44 -18.42
N ASP A 31 19.32 -8.38 -17.63
CA ASP A 31 20.60 -7.74 -17.96
C ASP A 31 20.50 -6.24 -18.30
N LYS A 32 19.50 -5.53 -17.77
CA LYS A 32 19.33 -4.08 -18.00
C LYS A 32 20.08 -3.25 -16.96
N LYS A 33 20.66 -2.14 -17.43
CA LYS A 33 21.28 -1.14 -16.55
C LYS A 33 20.20 -0.21 -16.01
N VAL A 34 19.95 -0.31 -14.72
CA VAL A 34 18.84 0.40 -14.04
C VAL A 34 19.40 1.38 -13.01
N LEU A 35 18.86 2.60 -13.02
CA LEU A 35 19.07 3.61 -12.00
C LEU A 35 17.77 3.89 -11.27
N ILE A 36 17.76 3.82 -9.94
CA ILE A 36 16.65 4.30 -9.10
C ILE A 36 16.97 5.71 -8.60
N LEU A 37 16.04 6.64 -8.77
CA LEU A 37 16.09 7.99 -8.21
C LEU A 37 15.11 8.09 -7.04
N GLU A 38 15.64 8.21 -5.82
CA GLU A 38 14.85 8.35 -4.60
C GLU A 38 15.03 9.76 -4.00
N LYS A 39 13.92 10.42 -3.64
CA LYS A 39 13.96 11.78 -3.09
C LYS A 39 14.44 11.81 -1.64
N GLU A 40 14.24 10.72 -0.91
CA GLU A 40 14.59 10.59 0.49
C GLU A 40 16.04 10.09 0.69
N LYS A 41 16.44 9.98 1.95
CA LYS A 41 17.76 9.47 2.35
C LYS A 41 17.90 7.95 2.29
N SER A 42 16.80 7.23 2.17
CA SER A 42 16.77 5.76 2.09
C SER A 42 15.49 5.30 1.41
N VAL A 43 15.46 4.04 0.98
CA VAL A 43 14.27 3.40 0.39
C VAL A 43 13.16 3.22 1.41
N ALA A 44 11.92 3.07 0.93
CA ALA A 44 10.73 2.66 1.69
C ALA A 44 10.35 3.56 2.87
N LEU A 45 10.61 4.87 2.84
CA LEU A 45 10.24 5.79 3.93
C LEU A 45 8.77 6.22 3.91
N HIS A 46 8.04 5.95 2.83
CA HIS A 46 6.63 6.29 2.66
C HIS A 46 5.73 5.06 2.76
N GLN A 47 4.78 4.86 1.84
CA GLN A 47 3.76 3.80 1.91
C GLN A 47 4.36 2.40 2.14
N SER A 48 5.49 2.08 1.50
CA SER A 48 6.16 0.78 1.63
C SER A 48 6.62 0.45 3.04
N GLY A 49 7.04 1.46 3.81
CA GLY A 49 7.47 1.30 5.21
C GLY A 49 6.45 1.77 6.25
N ARG A 50 5.23 2.15 5.84
CA ARG A 50 4.19 2.74 6.71
C ARG A 50 2.84 2.11 6.44
N ASN A 51 2.72 0.81 6.67
CA ASN A 51 1.52 0.00 6.43
C ASN A 51 1.37 -1.04 7.54
N SER A 52 0.31 -1.84 7.49
CA SER A 52 0.00 -2.86 8.50
C SER A 52 0.85 -4.13 8.39
N GLY A 53 1.73 -4.25 7.40
CA GLY A 53 2.58 -5.42 7.22
C GLY A 53 1.86 -6.70 6.82
N VAL A 54 0.68 -6.62 6.25
CA VAL A 54 -0.14 -7.81 5.94
C VAL A 54 0.27 -8.43 4.61
N LEU A 55 0.55 -9.73 4.64
CA LEU A 55 0.58 -10.60 3.47
C LEU A 55 -0.86 -10.98 3.12
N HIS A 56 -1.42 -10.31 2.12
CA HIS A 56 -2.82 -10.49 1.74
C HIS A 56 -3.06 -11.81 1.03
N SER A 57 -4.19 -12.45 1.34
CA SER A 57 -4.61 -13.71 0.71
C SER A 57 -5.28 -13.53 -0.65
N GLY A 58 -5.83 -12.34 -0.93
CA GLY A 58 -6.59 -12.07 -2.14
C GLY A 58 -8.11 -12.28 -2.02
N ILE A 59 -8.59 -12.79 -0.89
CA ILE A 59 -10.01 -13.21 -0.71
C ILE A 59 -11.04 -12.08 -0.93
N TYR A 60 -10.66 -10.82 -0.70
CA TYR A 60 -11.58 -9.69 -0.88
C TYR A 60 -11.78 -9.30 -2.33
N TYR A 61 -10.90 -9.73 -3.24
CA TYR A 61 -10.91 -9.24 -4.61
C TYR A 61 -11.74 -10.12 -5.51
N LYS A 62 -12.38 -9.49 -6.51
CA LYS A 62 -13.20 -10.22 -7.47
C LYS A 62 -12.33 -11.24 -8.21
N PRO A 63 -12.73 -12.53 -8.27
CA PRO A 63 -12.00 -13.55 -9.00
C PRO A 63 -11.74 -13.12 -10.45
N ASN A 64 -10.54 -13.42 -10.95
CA ASN A 64 -10.06 -13.06 -12.28
C ASN A 64 -9.93 -11.55 -12.55
N SER A 65 -10.06 -10.69 -11.54
CA SER A 65 -9.68 -9.29 -11.67
C SER A 65 -8.16 -9.14 -11.71
N PHE A 66 -7.70 -8.03 -12.28
CA PHE A 66 -6.26 -7.75 -12.35
C PHE A 66 -5.62 -7.72 -10.95
N LYS A 67 -6.29 -7.05 -10.03
CA LYS A 67 -5.89 -6.96 -8.62
C LYS A 67 -5.83 -8.33 -7.92
N SER A 68 -6.80 -9.21 -8.17
CA SER A 68 -6.83 -10.58 -7.62
C SER A 68 -5.65 -11.40 -8.15
N ASN A 69 -5.45 -11.41 -9.47
CA ASN A 69 -4.39 -12.19 -10.10
C ASN A 69 -3.00 -11.75 -9.64
N LEU A 70 -2.74 -10.44 -9.62
CA LEU A 70 -1.46 -9.91 -9.14
C LEU A 70 -1.26 -10.12 -7.63
N CYS A 71 -2.34 -10.12 -6.82
CA CYS A 71 -2.22 -10.42 -5.40
C CYS A 71 -1.83 -11.88 -5.15
N ILE A 72 -2.50 -12.83 -5.80
CA ILE A 72 -2.23 -14.27 -5.63
C ILE A 72 -0.81 -14.58 -6.12
N ARG A 73 -0.49 -14.19 -7.35
CA ARG A 73 0.85 -14.41 -7.92
C ARG A 73 1.94 -13.71 -7.10
N GLY A 74 1.70 -12.46 -6.71
CA GLY A 74 2.65 -11.67 -5.92
C GLY A 74 2.87 -12.25 -4.52
N ARG A 75 1.84 -12.85 -3.91
CA ARG A 75 1.99 -13.53 -2.63
C ARG A 75 2.90 -14.75 -2.75
N GLU A 76 2.75 -15.56 -3.80
CA GLU A 76 3.63 -16.71 -4.06
C GLU A 76 5.09 -16.25 -4.19
N LEU A 77 5.34 -15.31 -5.09
CA LEU A 77 6.68 -14.74 -5.29
C LEU A 77 7.25 -14.09 -4.02
N MET A 78 6.39 -13.44 -3.24
CA MET A 78 6.82 -12.83 -1.97
C MET A 78 7.25 -13.89 -0.97
N LEU A 79 6.51 -14.98 -0.82
CA LEU A 79 6.89 -16.08 0.08
C LEU A 79 8.19 -16.75 -0.34
N GLU A 80 8.41 -16.96 -1.64
CA GLU A 80 9.68 -17.45 -2.18
C GLU A 80 10.81 -16.47 -1.82
N PHE A 81 10.62 -15.18 -2.11
CA PHE A 81 11.60 -14.14 -1.79
C PHE A 81 11.95 -14.09 -0.30
N LEU A 82 10.95 -14.16 0.58
CA LEU A 82 11.14 -14.13 2.03
C LEU A 82 11.96 -15.33 2.52
N ASN A 83 11.67 -16.51 2.01
CA ASN A 83 12.41 -17.74 2.35
C ASN A 83 13.86 -17.69 1.83
N ASP A 84 14.06 -17.34 0.57
CA ASP A 84 15.38 -17.31 -0.07
C ASP A 84 16.32 -16.30 0.59
N ASN A 85 15.77 -15.22 1.13
CA ASN A 85 16.55 -14.14 1.74
C ASN A 85 16.46 -14.10 3.27
N ASN A 86 15.87 -15.12 3.90
CA ASN A 86 15.71 -15.21 5.36
C ASN A 86 15.04 -13.98 6.00
N VAL A 87 14.08 -13.38 5.31
CA VAL A 87 13.29 -12.27 5.86
C VAL A 87 12.19 -12.83 6.75
N PRO A 88 12.11 -12.45 8.03
CA PRO A 88 11.12 -12.99 8.95
C PRO A 88 9.66 -12.66 8.54
N TYR A 89 8.80 -13.65 8.57
CA TYR A 89 7.36 -13.52 8.35
C TYR A 89 6.59 -14.56 9.17
N ARG A 90 5.26 -14.41 9.29
CA ARG A 90 4.40 -15.40 9.95
C ARG A 90 3.12 -15.62 9.12
N LEU A 91 2.69 -16.86 9.03
CA LEU A 91 1.44 -17.27 8.38
C LEU A 91 0.47 -17.82 9.43
N GLU A 92 -0.10 -16.96 10.26
CA GLU A 92 -1.04 -17.33 11.31
C GLU A 92 -2.50 -17.31 10.85
N GLY A 93 -2.72 -16.85 9.63
CA GLY A 93 -4.06 -16.63 9.10
C GLY A 93 -4.71 -15.37 9.65
N LYS A 94 -5.93 -15.12 9.18
CA LYS A 94 -6.78 -14.05 9.70
C LYS A 94 -8.22 -14.55 9.86
N ILE A 95 -8.94 -13.93 10.75
CA ILE A 95 -10.39 -14.10 10.92
C ILE A 95 -11.08 -12.89 10.34
N VAL A 96 -11.88 -13.11 9.30
CA VAL A 96 -12.74 -12.08 8.72
C VAL A 96 -14.09 -12.17 9.39
N VAL A 97 -14.61 -11.04 9.87
CA VAL A 97 -15.80 -10.99 10.72
C VAL A 97 -16.88 -10.10 10.15
N ASP A 98 -18.13 -10.50 10.31
CA ASP A 98 -19.32 -9.71 10.01
C ASP A 98 -20.47 -10.12 10.93
N GLN A 99 -21.44 -9.23 11.11
CA GLN A 99 -22.68 -9.53 11.82
C GLN A 99 -23.68 -10.27 10.92
N ASP A 100 -23.60 -10.07 9.60
CA ASP A 100 -24.41 -10.74 8.60
C ASP A 100 -23.70 -11.99 8.07
N MET A 101 -24.25 -13.17 8.35
CA MET A 101 -23.73 -14.46 7.88
C MET A 101 -23.70 -14.55 6.34
N ASN A 102 -24.62 -13.93 5.63
CA ASN A 102 -24.63 -13.96 4.18
C ASN A 102 -23.33 -13.36 3.59
N ASN A 103 -22.77 -12.33 4.23
CA ASN A 103 -21.51 -11.76 3.83
C ASN A 103 -20.33 -12.74 4.04
N ILE A 104 -20.33 -13.47 5.14
CA ILE A 104 -19.36 -14.51 5.44
C ILE A 104 -19.44 -15.66 4.42
N GLU A 105 -20.67 -16.15 4.15
CA GLU A 105 -20.92 -17.20 3.14
C GLU A 105 -20.48 -16.78 1.75
N SER A 106 -20.77 -15.55 1.35
CA SER A 106 -20.35 -14.99 0.06
C SER A 106 -18.83 -14.96 -0.07
N LEU A 107 -18.10 -14.62 0.99
CA LEU A 107 -16.62 -14.70 0.98
C LEU A 107 -16.12 -16.14 0.97
N TYR A 108 -16.81 -17.04 1.66
CA TYR A 108 -16.46 -18.47 1.61
C TYR A 108 -16.61 -19.03 0.19
N GLU A 109 -17.73 -18.75 -0.48
CA GLU A 109 -17.95 -19.13 -1.88
C GLU A 109 -16.86 -18.56 -2.79
N ARG A 110 -16.48 -17.28 -2.58
CA ARG A 110 -15.37 -16.66 -3.31
C ARG A 110 -14.05 -17.40 -3.08
N SER A 111 -13.79 -17.87 -1.86
CA SER A 111 -12.58 -18.63 -1.57
C SER A 111 -12.52 -19.95 -2.35
N GLN A 112 -13.67 -20.57 -2.59
CA GLN A 112 -13.77 -21.78 -3.42
C GLN A 112 -13.47 -21.47 -4.90
N LEU A 113 -14.00 -20.35 -5.41
CA LEU A 113 -13.70 -19.90 -6.77
C LEU A 113 -12.22 -19.53 -6.98
N LEU A 114 -11.54 -19.10 -5.92
CA LEU A 114 -10.11 -18.79 -5.90
C LEU A 114 -9.25 -20.00 -5.53
N GLU A 115 -9.84 -21.18 -5.39
CA GLU A 115 -9.17 -22.45 -5.03
C GLU A 115 -8.32 -22.34 -3.74
N MET A 116 -8.79 -21.53 -2.78
CA MET A 116 -8.08 -21.32 -1.51
C MET A 116 -8.33 -22.47 -0.55
N SER A 117 -7.30 -23.23 -0.24
CA SER A 117 -7.41 -24.38 0.68
C SER A 117 -7.49 -23.94 2.15
N GLY A 118 -8.22 -24.75 2.97
CA GLY A 118 -8.26 -24.57 4.42
C GLY A 118 -9.07 -23.37 4.94
N VAL A 119 -9.77 -22.64 4.05
CA VAL A 119 -10.70 -21.59 4.45
C VAL A 119 -11.93 -22.24 5.13
N LYS A 120 -12.33 -21.72 6.30
CA LYS A 120 -13.43 -22.27 7.09
C LYS A 120 -14.32 -21.17 7.64
N ILE A 121 -15.64 -21.41 7.61
CA ILE A 121 -16.59 -20.65 8.41
C ILE A 121 -16.46 -21.14 9.85
N LEU A 122 -16.20 -20.21 10.77
CA LEU A 122 -16.11 -20.50 12.21
C LEU A 122 -17.40 -20.08 12.90
N GLN A 123 -17.99 -21.02 13.63
CA GLN A 123 -19.09 -20.75 14.55
C GLN A 123 -18.54 -20.29 15.91
N GLU A 124 -19.42 -19.81 16.78
CA GLU A 124 -19.07 -19.20 18.07
C GLU A 124 -18.05 -20.01 18.89
N THR A 125 -18.26 -21.31 19.04
CA THR A 125 -17.34 -22.17 19.80
C THR A 125 -15.96 -22.25 19.22
N GLU A 126 -15.84 -22.51 17.92
CA GLU A 126 -14.55 -22.59 17.21
C GLU A 126 -13.84 -21.24 17.20
N LEU A 127 -14.61 -20.15 17.13
CA LEU A 127 -14.07 -18.80 17.14
C LEU A 127 -13.54 -18.43 18.51
N LEU A 128 -14.26 -18.76 19.60
CA LEU A 128 -13.82 -18.57 20.98
C LEU A 128 -12.59 -19.43 21.31
N ASP A 129 -12.46 -20.62 20.76
CA ASP A 129 -11.24 -21.42 20.88
C ASP A 129 -10.02 -20.73 20.26
N LYS A 130 -10.21 -20.03 19.14
CA LYS A 130 -9.12 -19.27 18.46
C LYS A 130 -8.89 -17.92 19.10
N GLU A 131 -9.94 -17.19 19.43
CA GLU A 131 -9.94 -15.82 19.96
C GLU A 131 -10.82 -15.71 21.22
N PRO A 132 -10.36 -16.23 22.37
CA PRO A 132 -11.17 -16.33 23.59
C PRO A 132 -11.57 -14.96 24.17
N ASN A 133 -10.88 -13.90 23.80
CA ASN A 133 -11.14 -12.55 24.30
C ASN A 133 -12.01 -11.70 23.34
N SER A 134 -12.47 -12.28 22.21
CA SER A 134 -13.31 -11.56 21.26
C SER A 134 -14.80 -11.64 21.61
N LYS A 135 -15.58 -10.65 21.18
CA LYS A 135 -17.05 -10.67 21.20
C LYS A 135 -17.68 -11.18 19.90
N ILE A 136 -16.88 -11.71 19.02
CA ILE A 136 -17.33 -12.08 17.68
C ILE A 136 -17.98 -13.46 17.77
N LEU A 137 -19.15 -13.60 17.15
CA LEU A 137 -19.94 -14.85 17.20
C LEU A 137 -19.78 -15.71 15.95
N GLN A 138 -19.28 -15.12 14.86
CA GLN A 138 -19.10 -15.80 13.59
C GLN A 138 -17.99 -15.15 12.77
N GLY A 139 -17.32 -15.92 11.93
CA GLY A 139 -16.22 -15.41 11.11
C GLY A 139 -15.76 -16.41 10.07
N LEU A 140 -14.90 -15.95 9.20
CA LEU A 140 -14.22 -16.75 8.18
C LEU A 140 -12.73 -16.81 8.49
N PHE A 141 -12.21 -18.00 8.74
CA PHE A 141 -10.78 -18.21 8.92
C PHE A 141 -10.10 -18.38 7.55
N VAL A 142 -9.10 -17.57 7.29
CA VAL A 142 -8.33 -17.54 6.03
C VAL A 142 -6.86 -17.79 6.33
N PRO A 143 -6.38 -19.05 6.20
CA PRO A 143 -5.02 -19.42 6.60
C PRO A 143 -3.92 -18.82 5.71
N GLN A 144 -4.24 -18.39 4.49
CA GLN A 144 -3.27 -17.81 3.54
C GLN A 144 -2.79 -16.42 3.94
N ALA A 145 -3.46 -15.74 4.86
CA ALA A 145 -3.04 -14.42 5.33
C ALA A 145 -1.85 -14.54 6.30
N GLY A 146 -0.96 -13.57 6.24
CA GLY A 146 0.21 -13.52 7.10
C GLY A 146 0.66 -12.10 7.36
N VAL A 147 1.81 -11.97 8.01
CA VAL A 147 2.44 -10.66 8.31
C VAL A 147 3.93 -10.69 8.04
N VAL A 148 4.43 -9.55 7.57
CA VAL A 148 5.85 -9.29 7.29
C VAL A 148 6.14 -7.80 7.51
N ASP A 149 7.37 -7.44 7.81
CA ASP A 149 7.81 -6.05 7.74
C ASP A 149 8.22 -5.68 6.30
N TYR A 150 7.35 -5.02 5.55
CA TYR A 150 7.65 -4.59 4.17
C TYR A 150 8.78 -3.58 4.07
N LYS A 151 9.13 -2.89 5.14
CA LYS A 151 10.33 -2.05 5.17
C LYS A 151 11.59 -2.91 5.08
N SER A 152 11.65 -3.99 5.86
CA SER A 152 12.74 -4.98 5.79
C SER A 152 12.80 -5.66 4.42
N VAL A 153 11.65 -6.01 3.83
CA VAL A 153 11.58 -6.55 2.46
C VAL A 153 12.21 -5.57 1.46
N ALA A 154 11.81 -4.31 1.49
CA ALA A 154 12.32 -3.29 0.56
C ALA A 154 13.82 -3.03 0.77
N GLN A 155 14.30 -3.05 2.00
CA GLN A 155 15.74 -2.93 2.32
C GLN A 155 16.52 -4.12 1.76
N THR A 156 16.00 -5.34 1.90
CA THR A 156 16.62 -6.55 1.32
C THR A 156 16.63 -6.47 -0.22
N MET A 157 15.53 -6.08 -0.85
CA MET A 157 15.48 -5.85 -2.30
C MET A 157 16.52 -4.82 -2.75
N SER A 158 16.65 -3.71 -2.01
CA SER A 158 17.63 -2.66 -2.29
C SER A 158 19.07 -3.17 -2.20
N GLY A 159 19.37 -3.98 -1.17
CA GLY A 159 20.69 -4.62 -1.02
C GLY A 159 21.02 -5.52 -2.21
N ILE A 160 20.13 -6.44 -2.54
CA ILE A 160 20.31 -7.37 -3.68
C ILE A 160 20.52 -6.59 -4.99
N PHE A 161 19.68 -5.56 -5.23
CA PHE A 161 19.80 -4.73 -6.41
C PHE A 161 21.16 -4.05 -6.53
N GLN A 162 21.68 -3.49 -5.43
CA GLN A 162 22.99 -2.82 -5.42
C GLN A 162 24.15 -3.82 -5.50
N ASP A 163 24.07 -4.95 -4.81
CA ASP A 163 25.10 -6.02 -4.85
C ASP A 163 25.25 -6.59 -6.28
N ASN A 164 24.16 -6.61 -7.06
CA ASN A 164 24.19 -6.99 -8.46
C ASN A 164 24.51 -5.82 -9.42
N GLY A 165 25.05 -4.70 -8.91
CA GLY A 165 25.54 -3.57 -9.70
C GLY A 165 24.47 -2.54 -10.08
N GLY A 166 23.26 -2.61 -9.53
CA GLY A 166 22.24 -1.57 -9.66
C GLY A 166 22.64 -0.30 -8.88
N GLU A 167 22.18 0.84 -9.36
CA GLU A 167 22.50 2.14 -8.77
C GLU A 167 21.24 2.80 -8.16
N ILE A 168 21.39 3.33 -6.94
CA ILE A 168 20.34 4.15 -6.28
C ILE A 168 20.96 5.48 -5.93
N GLU A 169 20.38 6.56 -6.47
CA GLU A 169 20.73 7.94 -6.12
C GLU A 169 19.68 8.52 -5.18
N TYR A 170 20.10 8.86 -3.97
CA TYR A 170 19.26 9.43 -2.93
C TYR A 170 19.23 10.96 -2.99
N PHE A 171 18.24 11.56 -2.31
CA PHE A 171 18.03 13.02 -2.27
C PHE A 171 17.77 13.62 -3.67
N GLN A 172 17.16 12.83 -4.57
CA GLN A 172 16.84 13.22 -5.94
C GLN A 172 15.35 13.48 -6.12
N GLU A 173 14.86 14.63 -5.61
CA GLU A 173 13.50 15.09 -5.88
C GLU A 173 13.41 15.55 -7.33
N ILE A 174 12.60 14.88 -8.15
CA ILE A 174 12.48 15.17 -9.57
C ILE A 174 11.63 16.41 -9.80
N VAL A 175 12.18 17.33 -10.59
CA VAL A 175 11.57 18.63 -10.90
C VAL A 175 11.37 18.85 -12.40
N GLY A 176 11.92 18.00 -13.27
CA GLY A 176 11.76 18.11 -14.71
C GLY A 176 12.08 16.81 -15.42
N ILE A 177 11.33 16.56 -16.49
CA ILE A 177 11.56 15.44 -17.40
C ILE A 177 11.52 16.03 -18.81
N THR A 178 12.53 15.73 -19.63
CA THR A 178 12.59 16.13 -21.03
C THR A 178 13.04 14.98 -21.91
N GLU A 179 12.66 15.02 -23.15
CA GLU A 179 13.07 14.02 -24.13
C GLU A 179 13.91 14.69 -25.23
N LYS A 180 15.06 14.11 -25.52
CA LYS A 180 15.96 14.55 -26.62
C LYS A 180 16.62 13.35 -27.28
N LYS A 181 16.62 13.30 -28.60
CA LYS A 181 17.29 12.25 -29.38
C LYS A 181 16.94 10.84 -28.87
N ASP A 182 15.66 10.59 -28.70
CA ASP A 182 15.14 9.30 -28.22
C ASP A 182 15.59 8.87 -26.83
N GLN A 183 15.98 9.80 -25.96
CA GLN A 183 16.36 9.53 -24.58
C GLN A 183 15.58 10.43 -23.62
N LYS A 184 15.24 9.89 -22.47
CA LYS A 184 14.67 10.64 -21.35
C LYS A 184 15.79 11.26 -20.53
N THR A 185 15.68 12.55 -20.25
CA THR A 185 16.51 13.25 -19.27
C THR A 185 15.65 13.61 -18.08
N VAL A 186 16.00 13.08 -16.93
CA VAL A 186 15.31 13.27 -15.65
C VAL A 186 16.16 14.18 -14.78
N SER A 187 15.59 15.30 -14.36
CA SER A 187 16.32 16.33 -13.62
C SER A 187 15.75 16.50 -12.20
N SER A 188 16.64 16.47 -11.23
CA SER A 188 16.39 16.96 -9.87
C SER A 188 16.83 18.41 -9.75
N LYS A 189 16.70 19.01 -8.57
CA LYS A 189 17.23 20.35 -8.26
C LYS A 189 18.77 20.42 -8.39
N LYS A 190 19.46 19.28 -8.28
CA LYS A 190 20.93 19.20 -8.21
C LYS A 190 21.53 18.62 -9.47
N ASP A 191 21.00 17.50 -9.91
CA ASP A 191 21.61 16.62 -10.90
C ASP A 191 20.64 16.32 -12.04
N SER A 192 21.17 15.81 -13.17
CA SER A 192 20.39 15.29 -14.30
C SER A 192 20.94 13.94 -14.74
N PHE A 193 20.03 13.03 -15.08
CA PHE A 193 20.32 11.65 -15.45
C PHE A 193 19.61 11.32 -16.77
N THR A 194 20.21 10.42 -17.56
CA THR A 194 19.69 10.07 -18.88
C THR A 194 19.50 8.57 -19.01
N ALA A 195 18.37 8.15 -19.59
CA ALA A 195 18.10 6.76 -19.90
C ALA A 195 17.29 6.62 -21.19
N ASP A 196 17.23 5.41 -21.72
CA ASP A 196 16.41 5.09 -22.89
C ASP A 196 14.93 5.02 -22.56
N PHE A 197 14.57 4.65 -21.31
CA PHE A 197 13.19 4.51 -20.84
C PHE A 197 13.01 4.99 -19.40
N LEU A 198 11.84 5.53 -19.08
CA LEU A 198 11.46 6.02 -17.76
C LEU A 198 10.34 5.19 -17.16
N ILE A 199 10.47 4.81 -15.88
CA ILE A 199 9.38 4.17 -15.13
C ILE A 199 9.07 5.02 -13.89
N ASN A 200 7.84 5.46 -13.78
CA ASN A 200 7.38 6.29 -12.67
C ASN A 200 6.70 5.42 -11.60
N CYS A 201 7.39 5.22 -10.48
CA CYS A 201 6.92 4.54 -9.26
C CYS A 201 6.87 5.52 -8.07
N ALA A 202 6.55 6.80 -8.31
CA ALA A 202 6.65 7.88 -7.32
C ALA A 202 5.51 7.91 -6.28
N GLY A 203 4.63 6.93 -6.26
CA GLY A 203 3.58 6.76 -5.23
C GLY A 203 2.72 8.01 -5.06
N LEU A 204 2.83 8.70 -3.90
CA LEU A 204 2.08 9.93 -3.60
C LEU A 204 2.26 11.06 -4.62
N PHE A 205 3.31 11.03 -5.43
CA PHE A 205 3.63 12.05 -6.44
C PHE A 205 3.55 11.53 -7.88
N SER A 206 3.02 10.32 -8.10
CA SER A 206 3.02 9.68 -9.42
C SER A 206 2.27 10.49 -10.49
N ASP A 207 1.15 11.11 -10.14
CA ASP A 207 0.39 11.99 -11.03
C ASP A 207 1.16 13.28 -11.40
N LYS A 208 1.99 13.80 -10.48
CA LYS A 208 2.84 14.96 -10.73
C LYS A 208 4.01 14.61 -11.64
N VAL A 209 4.65 13.48 -11.40
CA VAL A 209 5.74 12.99 -12.25
C VAL A 209 5.23 12.68 -13.66
N ALA A 210 4.05 12.10 -13.82
CA ALA A 210 3.43 11.89 -15.12
C ALA A 210 3.22 13.21 -15.88
N LYS A 211 2.77 14.26 -15.19
CA LYS A 211 2.64 15.61 -15.78
C LYS A 211 3.98 16.22 -16.17
N LEU A 212 5.04 15.99 -15.40
CA LEU A 212 6.40 16.44 -15.79
C LEU A 212 6.90 15.75 -17.07
N ASP A 213 6.41 14.54 -17.34
CA ASP A 213 6.71 13.78 -18.57
C ASP A 213 5.75 14.14 -19.74
N GLY A 214 4.85 15.11 -19.52
CA GLY A 214 3.93 15.61 -20.57
C GLY A 214 2.61 14.87 -20.66
N LEU A 215 2.32 13.93 -19.77
CA LEU A 215 1.02 13.26 -19.73
C LEU A 215 -0.04 14.14 -19.04
N HIS A 216 -1.30 13.83 -19.35
CA HIS A 216 -2.47 14.45 -18.72
C HIS A 216 -3.36 13.40 -18.05
N PRO A 217 -2.93 12.81 -16.90
CA PRO A 217 -3.68 11.76 -16.25
C PRO A 217 -5.12 12.20 -15.94
N LYS A 218 -6.08 11.32 -16.22
CA LYS A 218 -7.51 11.53 -15.90
C LYS A 218 -7.84 11.27 -14.42
N VAL A 219 -6.81 11.04 -13.64
CA VAL A 219 -6.89 10.82 -12.19
C VAL A 219 -5.96 11.78 -11.47
N LYS A 220 -6.27 12.04 -10.21
CA LYS A 220 -5.41 12.77 -9.29
C LYS A 220 -5.17 11.93 -8.04
N ILE A 221 -3.95 11.96 -7.53
CA ILE A 221 -3.63 11.32 -6.26
C ILE A 221 -4.10 12.20 -5.12
N ILE A 222 -5.02 11.65 -4.31
CA ILE A 222 -5.54 12.26 -3.10
C ILE A 222 -4.94 11.54 -1.90
N PRO A 223 -4.28 12.27 -0.97
CA PRO A 223 -3.65 11.64 0.18
C PRO A 223 -4.68 11.36 1.29
N PHE A 224 -4.82 10.10 1.68
CA PHE A 224 -5.60 9.70 2.85
C PHE A 224 -4.67 9.16 3.94
N ARG A 225 -4.66 9.84 5.10
CA ARG A 225 -3.88 9.41 6.25
C ARG A 225 -4.59 8.28 6.99
N GLY A 226 -3.87 7.19 7.21
CA GLY A 226 -4.25 6.10 8.08
C GLY A 226 -3.49 6.19 9.40
N GLU A 227 -4.20 6.33 10.50
CA GLU A 227 -3.62 6.42 11.83
C GLU A 227 -3.74 5.07 12.54
N TYR A 228 -2.68 4.72 13.26
CA TYR A 228 -2.56 3.46 13.98
C TYR A 228 -2.34 3.68 15.47
N TYR A 229 -2.85 2.76 16.25
CA TYR A 229 -2.49 2.60 17.65
C TYR A 229 -1.84 1.23 17.86
N GLU A 230 -0.84 1.17 18.71
CA GLU A 230 -0.29 -0.06 19.25
C GLU A 230 -0.98 -0.37 20.58
N ILE A 231 -1.34 -1.61 20.79
CA ILE A 231 -1.82 -2.09 22.07
C ILE A 231 -0.61 -2.37 22.94
N ARG A 232 -0.63 -1.89 24.18
CA ARG A 232 0.46 -2.13 25.15
C ARG A 232 0.80 -3.61 25.26
N SER A 233 2.08 -3.93 25.33
CA SER A 233 2.59 -5.32 25.34
C SER A 233 1.98 -6.22 26.41
N GLN A 234 1.59 -5.66 27.57
CA GLN A 234 0.92 -6.38 28.64
C GLN A 234 -0.45 -6.97 28.22
N LYS A 235 -1.01 -6.45 27.14
CA LYS A 235 -2.29 -6.85 26.55
C LYS A 235 -2.16 -7.70 25.28
N ASN A 236 -0.94 -8.05 24.87
CA ASN A 236 -0.71 -8.85 23.64
C ASN A 236 -1.32 -10.26 23.71
N HIS A 237 -1.63 -10.75 24.90
CA HIS A 237 -2.34 -12.02 25.10
C HIS A 237 -3.81 -11.97 24.69
N LEU A 238 -4.38 -10.78 24.48
CA LEU A 238 -5.79 -10.61 24.10
C LEU A 238 -6.08 -10.93 22.64
N LEU A 239 -5.06 -11.02 21.78
CA LEU A 239 -5.22 -11.32 20.36
C LEU A 239 -4.27 -12.45 19.92
N ASN A 240 -4.82 -13.46 19.29
CA ASN A 240 -4.05 -14.57 18.73
C ASN A 240 -3.88 -14.42 17.21
N ASN A 241 -4.96 -14.12 16.49
CA ASN A 241 -4.98 -13.95 15.02
C ASN A 241 -5.32 -12.51 14.62
N MET A 242 -5.06 -12.17 13.38
CA MET A 242 -5.57 -10.93 12.81
C MET A 242 -7.10 -10.98 12.74
N ILE A 243 -7.79 -9.91 13.13
CA ILE A 243 -9.25 -9.77 13.03
C ILE A 243 -9.57 -8.60 12.11
N TYR A 244 -10.29 -8.90 11.05
CA TYR A 244 -10.65 -7.96 9.99
C TYR A 244 -12.16 -7.94 9.79
N PRO A 245 -12.83 -6.78 9.86
CA PRO A 245 -14.21 -6.67 9.41
C PRO A 245 -14.28 -6.85 7.89
N ILE A 246 -15.42 -7.30 7.39
CA ILE A 246 -15.71 -7.21 5.96
C ILE A 246 -15.84 -5.73 5.59
N ALA A 247 -15.29 -5.36 4.44
CA ALA A 247 -15.46 -4.02 3.91
C ALA A 247 -16.93 -3.77 3.57
N ASP A 248 -17.49 -2.70 4.11
CA ASP A 248 -18.79 -2.20 3.67
C ASP A 248 -18.65 -1.70 2.23
N PRO A 249 -19.40 -2.27 1.26
CA PRO A 249 -19.29 -1.87 -0.14
C PRO A 249 -19.67 -0.41 -0.38
N ASP A 250 -20.45 0.18 0.52
CA ASP A 250 -20.86 1.58 0.43
C ASP A 250 -19.83 2.55 1.02
N LEU A 251 -18.80 2.04 1.69
CA LEU A 251 -17.74 2.85 2.29
C LEU A 251 -16.42 2.75 1.51
N PRO A 252 -15.69 3.87 1.37
CA PRO A 252 -14.47 3.90 0.59
C PRO A 252 -13.27 3.19 1.24
N PHE A 253 -13.37 2.84 2.51
CA PHE A 253 -12.26 2.25 3.27
C PHE A 253 -12.74 1.16 4.23
N LEU A 254 -11.85 0.20 4.49
CA LEU A 254 -12.06 -0.85 5.48
C LEU A 254 -12.12 -0.24 6.89
N GLY A 255 -12.99 -0.77 7.73
CA GLY A 255 -13.07 -0.41 9.15
C GLY A 255 -11.79 -0.77 9.93
N ILE A 256 -11.72 -0.32 11.18
CA ILE A 256 -10.60 -0.63 12.07
C ILE A 256 -10.47 -2.13 12.24
N HIS A 257 -9.26 -2.63 12.06
CA HIS A 257 -8.90 -4.02 12.22
C HIS A 257 -7.72 -4.18 13.18
N LEU A 258 -7.51 -5.38 13.66
CA LEU A 258 -6.42 -5.74 14.56
C LEU A 258 -5.41 -6.62 13.82
N THR A 259 -4.15 -6.24 13.87
CA THR A 259 -3.05 -6.96 13.24
C THR A 259 -1.99 -7.28 14.28
N LYS A 260 -1.62 -8.55 14.39
CA LYS A 260 -0.45 -8.95 15.15
C LYS A 260 0.76 -8.93 14.25
N THR A 261 1.67 -8.00 14.46
CA THR A 261 2.84 -7.77 13.61
C THR A 261 3.86 -8.91 13.71
N VAL A 262 4.82 -8.96 12.79
CA VAL A 262 5.82 -10.04 12.74
C VAL A 262 6.63 -10.16 14.04
N ASP A 263 6.85 -9.06 14.76
CA ASP A 263 7.52 -9.01 16.06
C ASP A 263 6.58 -9.20 17.27
N GLY A 264 5.30 -9.54 17.02
CA GLY A 264 4.33 -9.88 18.05
C GLY A 264 3.58 -8.72 18.69
N ARG A 265 3.81 -7.47 18.27
CA ARG A 265 3.02 -6.31 18.69
C ARG A 265 1.62 -6.39 18.09
N ILE A 266 0.66 -5.78 18.73
CA ILE A 266 -0.70 -5.68 18.19
C ILE A 266 -0.95 -4.24 17.79
N GLU A 267 -1.33 -4.03 16.54
CA GLU A 267 -1.73 -2.74 15.97
C GLU A 267 -3.22 -2.72 15.69
N ALA A 268 -3.86 -1.62 16.05
CA ALA A 268 -5.26 -1.32 15.77
C ALA A 268 -5.34 -0.17 14.76
N GLY A 269 -6.11 -0.33 13.71
CA GLY A 269 -6.28 0.67 12.66
C GLY A 269 -6.21 0.02 11.28
N PRO A 270 -5.96 0.83 10.24
CA PRO A 270 -5.99 2.28 10.27
C PRO A 270 -7.40 2.85 10.11
N ASN A 271 -7.60 4.10 10.53
CA ASN A 271 -8.69 4.94 10.04
C ASN A 271 -8.36 5.51 8.64
N ALA A 272 -9.19 6.39 8.11
CA ALA A 272 -8.94 7.04 6.83
C ALA A 272 -9.43 8.49 6.84
N VAL A 273 -8.50 9.43 7.02
CA VAL A 273 -8.79 10.86 7.01
C VAL A 273 -8.04 11.57 5.89
N LEU A 274 -8.66 12.60 5.30
CA LEU A 274 -8.00 13.42 4.31
C LEU A 274 -6.75 14.08 4.93
N ALA A 275 -5.59 13.93 4.28
CA ALA A 275 -4.38 14.61 4.69
C ALA A 275 -4.24 15.96 4.00
N PHE A 276 -3.78 17.00 4.74
CA PHE A 276 -3.61 18.36 4.22
C PHE A 276 -2.22 18.60 3.58
N ALA A 277 -1.53 17.52 3.30
CA ALA A 277 -0.33 17.47 2.48
C ALA A 277 -0.18 16.04 1.92
N ARG A 278 0.51 15.87 0.79
CA ARG A 278 0.76 14.53 0.23
C ARG A 278 1.54 13.64 1.19
N GLU A 279 2.39 14.24 2.02
CA GLU A 279 3.12 13.57 3.12
C GLU A 279 2.61 14.07 4.49
N GLY A 280 1.31 14.23 4.60
CA GLY A 280 0.64 14.70 5.82
C GLY A 280 0.48 13.59 6.86
N TYR A 281 1.60 13.14 7.44
CA TYR A 281 1.63 12.07 8.46
C TYR A 281 1.09 12.51 9.84
N THR A 282 0.91 13.80 10.05
CA THR A 282 0.35 14.38 11.28
C THR A 282 -0.66 15.47 10.93
N TRP A 283 -1.53 15.85 11.87
CA TRP A 283 -2.45 16.97 11.71
C TRP A 283 -1.72 18.31 11.55
N SER A 284 -0.55 18.46 12.15
CA SER A 284 0.29 19.67 12.07
C SER A 284 1.00 19.82 10.72
N LYS A 285 1.12 18.74 9.93
CA LYS A 285 1.75 18.78 8.61
C LYS A 285 0.74 19.29 7.57
N PHE A 286 0.85 20.56 7.25
CA PHE A 286 -0.03 21.29 6.35
C PHE A 286 0.76 21.91 5.18
N ASN A 287 0.22 21.80 3.97
CA ASN A 287 0.75 22.47 2.78
C ASN A 287 -0.41 23.12 2.03
N LEU A 288 -0.47 24.46 2.07
CA LEU A 288 -1.58 25.22 1.51
C LEU A 288 -1.81 24.92 0.02
N SER A 289 -0.74 24.91 -0.78
CA SER A 289 -0.82 24.65 -2.22
C SER A 289 -1.38 23.27 -2.52
N GLN A 290 -0.87 22.22 -1.84
CA GLN A 290 -1.35 20.84 -2.04
C GLN A 290 -2.78 20.66 -1.53
N THR A 291 -3.14 21.33 -0.43
CA THR A 291 -4.51 21.31 0.10
C THR A 291 -5.48 21.96 -0.87
N LEU A 292 -5.17 23.17 -1.35
CA LEU A 292 -6.01 23.86 -2.34
C LEU A 292 -6.12 23.05 -3.64
N GLU A 293 -5.03 22.48 -4.10
CA GLU A 293 -5.02 21.58 -5.27
C GLU A 293 -5.95 20.38 -5.08
N THR A 294 -6.00 19.82 -3.87
CA THR A 294 -6.85 18.67 -3.54
C THR A 294 -8.32 19.06 -3.47
N ILE A 295 -8.66 20.08 -2.69
CA ILE A 295 -10.08 20.47 -2.46
C ILE A 295 -10.73 21.13 -3.68
N SER A 296 -9.94 21.76 -4.55
CA SER A 296 -10.44 22.36 -5.81
C SER A 296 -10.61 21.34 -6.95
N TYR A 297 -10.10 20.13 -6.78
CA TYR A 297 -10.23 19.09 -7.81
C TYR A 297 -11.69 18.62 -7.94
N LYS A 298 -12.22 18.63 -9.17
CA LYS A 298 -13.61 18.26 -9.44
C LYS A 298 -14.00 16.90 -8.88
N GLY A 299 -13.13 15.90 -9.02
CA GLY A 299 -13.34 14.57 -8.46
C GLY A 299 -13.44 14.58 -6.94
N MET A 300 -12.60 15.36 -6.25
CA MET A 300 -12.64 15.49 -4.79
C MET A 300 -13.91 16.20 -4.31
N VAL A 301 -14.38 17.22 -5.03
CA VAL A 301 -15.65 17.89 -4.71
C VAL A 301 -16.84 16.93 -4.83
N LYS A 302 -16.88 16.10 -5.88
CA LYS A 302 -17.93 15.08 -6.05
C LYS A 302 -17.86 14.00 -4.98
N LEU A 303 -16.65 13.49 -4.71
CA LEU A 303 -16.38 12.50 -3.66
C LEU A 303 -16.80 13.02 -2.29
N GLY A 304 -16.41 14.27 -1.97
CA GLY A 304 -16.74 14.91 -0.70
C GLY A 304 -18.25 15.07 -0.51
N ARG A 305 -19.00 15.43 -1.56
CA ARG A 305 -20.47 15.50 -1.49
C ARG A 305 -21.11 14.14 -1.23
N LYS A 306 -20.58 13.08 -1.82
CA LYS A 306 -21.11 11.71 -1.64
C LYS A 306 -20.81 11.16 -0.24
N TYR A 307 -19.63 11.43 0.31
CA TYR A 307 -19.15 10.81 1.55
C TYR A 307 -18.89 11.83 2.69
N ILE A 308 -19.54 12.99 2.67
CA ILE A 308 -19.30 14.06 3.67
C ILE A 308 -19.50 13.57 5.10
N LYS A 309 -20.56 12.81 5.36
CA LYS A 309 -20.85 12.25 6.68
C LYS A 309 -19.76 11.29 7.13
N THR A 310 -19.41 10.34 6.28
CA THR A 310 -18.33 9.37 6.56
C THR A 310 -17.01 10.08 6.83
N GLY A 311 -16.68 11.11 6.03
CA GLY A 311 -15.47 11.91 6.23
C GLY A 311 -15.44 12.65 7.57
N LEU A 312 -16.57 13.21 7.99
CA LEU A 312 -16.69 13.86 9.30
C LEU A 312 -16.59 12.85 10.46
N ASP A 313 -17.19 11.67 10.32
CA ASP A 313 -17.12 10.61 11.32
C ASP A 313 -15.68 10.09 11.46
N GLU A 314 -14.95 9.94 10.34
CA GLU A 314 -13.54 9.56 10.35
C GLU A 314 -12.66 10.64 11.01
N MET A 315 -12.90 11.93 10.72
CA MET A 315 -12.21 13.03 11.38
C MET A 315 -12.49 13.05 12.88
N TYR A 316 -13.73 12.83 13.28
CA TYR A 316 -14.09 12.75 14.71
C TYR A 316 -13.36 11.60 15.40
N ARG A 317 -13.32 10.40 14.80
CA ARG A 317 -12.57 9.24 15.32
C ARG A 317 -11.07 9.50 15.40
N SER A 318 -10.51 10.21 14.44
CA SER A 318 -9.09 10.58 14.45
C SER A 318 -8.73 11.54 15.60
N LEU A 319 -9.62 12.48 15.91
CA LEU A 319 -9.41 13.48 16.96
C LEU A 319 -9.84 12.99 18.35
N ASN A 320 -10.71 11.97 18.40
CA ASN A 320 -11.27 11.45 19.64
C ASN A 320 -10.85 9.99 19.89
N LYS A 321 -9.83 9.82 20.74
CA LYS A 321 -9.31 8.49 21.09
C LYS A 321 -10.38 7.57 21.66
N SER A 322 -11.34 8.09 22.45
CA SER A 322 -12.42 7.28 23.02
C SER A 322 -13.36 6.72 21.94
N ALA A 323 -13.59 7.46 20.86
CA ALA A 323 -14.36 6.97 19.73
C ALA A 323 -13.61 5.85 19.00
N PHE A 324 -12.29 5.97 18.86
CA PHE A 324 -11.45 4.91 18.30
C PHE A 324 -11.48 3.63 19.15
N VAL A 325 -11.33 3.78 20.47
CA VAL A 325 -11.44 2.66 21.44
C VAL A 325 -12.77 1.93 21.31
N LYS A 326 -13.87 2.65 21.10
CA LYS A 326 -15.20 2.06 20.92
C LYS A 326 -15.27 1.11 19.72
N GLU A 327 -14.59 1.45 18.62
CA GLU A 327 -14.50 0.57 17.45
C GLU A 327 -13.65 -0.68 17.76
N VAL A 328 -12.51 -0.50 18.44
CA VAL A 328 -11.67 -1.63 18.88
C VAL A 328 -12.43 -2.56 19.80
N ASN A 329 -13.24 -2.02 20.72
CA ASN A 329 -14.03 -2.80 21.68
C ASN A 329 -15.17 -3.61 21.04
N ARG A 330 -15.53 -3.35 19.79
CA ARG A 330 -16.43 -4.22 19.02
C ARG A 330 -15.79 -5.56 18.74
N LEU A 331 -14.45 -5.59 18.65
CA LEU A 331 -13.66 -6.79 18.39
C LEU A 331 -13.16 -7.40 19.71
N ILE A 332 -12.45 -6.63 20.52
CA ILE A 332 -11.87 -7.04 21.82
C ILE A 332 -12.34 -6.08 22.91
N PRO A 333 -13.30 -6.47 23.77
CA PRO A 333 -13.90 -5.57 24.76
C PRO A 333 -12.96 -5.06 25.84
N ASP A 334 -11.95 -5.87 26.21
CA ASP A 334 -11.08 -5.63 27.36
C ASP A 334 -9.95 -4.63 27.10
N ILE A 335 -9.91 -4.05 25.90
CA ILE A 335 -8.95 -3.00 25.55
C ILE A 335 -9.50 -1.65 26.02
N LYS A 336 -8.72 -0.95 26.84
CA LYS A 336 -9.04 0.36 27.36
C LYS A 336 -8.25 1.46 26.63
N SER A 337 -8.68 2.73 26.85
CA SER A 337 -8.01 3.88 26.23
C SER A 337 -6.53 3.98 26.63
N GLU A 338 -6.19 3.65 27.86
CA GLU A 338 -4.81 3.63 28.37
C GLU A 338 -3.93 2.57 27.73
N ASP A 339 -4.53 1.50 27.19
CA ASP A 339 -3.81 0.42 26.52
C ASP A 339 -3.36 0.78 25.11
N LEU A 340 -3.91 1.84 24.52
CA LEU A 340 -3.59 2.29 23.16
C LEU A 340 -2.50 3.37 23.16
N VAL A 341 -1.42 3.09 22.44
CA VAL A 341 -0.30 4.02 22.21
C VAL A 341 -0.28 4.44 20.75
N LYS A 342 -0.28 5.74 20.46
CA LYS A 342 -0.28 6.25 19.09
C LYS A 342 0.99 5.85 18.35
N ARG A 343 0.84 5.34 17.13
CA ARG A 343 1.92 4.96 16.22
C ARG A 343 2.07 5.95 15.07
N PRO A 344 3.23 5.97 14.39
CA PRO A 344 3.39 6.75 13.17
C PRO A 344 2.34 6.37 12.12
N ALA A 345 1.70 7.37 11.54
CA ALA A 345 0.69 7.19 10.51
C ALA A 345 1.33 6.83 9.14
N GLY A 346 0.54 6.20 8.29
CA GLY A 346 0.79 6.08 6.86
C GLY A 346 -0.08 7.06 6.06
N VAL A 347 0.30 7.40 4.84
CA VAL A 347 -0.54 8.13 3.90
C VAL A 347 -0.72 7.29 2.65
N ARG A 348 -1.97 6.98 2.32
CA ARG A 348 -2.34 6.25 1.11
C ARG A 348 -2.39 7.19 -0.07
N ALA A 349 -1.74 6.81 -1.16
CA ALA A 349 -1.87 7.47 -2.46
C ALA A 349 -3.10 6.89 -3.17
N GLN A 350 -4.24 7.55 -3.04
CA GLN A 350 -5.49 7.10 -3.64
C GLN A 350 -5.76 7.87 -4.93
N ALA A 351 -5.80 7.17 -6.06
CA ALA A 351 -6.23 7.76 -7.31
C ALA A 351 -7.75 8.00 -7.31
N VAL A 352 -8.13 9.21 -7.65
CA VAL A 352 -9.53 9.65 -7.76
C VAL A 352 -9.78 10.18 -9.16
N SER A 353 -10.82 9.69 -9.85
CA SER A 353 -11.21 10.16 -11.17
C SER A 353 -11.87 11.54 -11.11
N GLU A 354 -11.99 12.23 -12.24
CA GLU A 354 -12.73 13.50 -12.34
C GLU A 354 -14.24 13.34 -12.01
N ASN A 355 -14.75 12.12 -12.06
CA ASN A 355 -16.12 11.81 -11.66
C ASN A 355 -16.29 11.56 -10.16
N GLY A 356 -15.21 11.57 -9.38
CA GLY A 356 -15.22 11.35 -7.94
C GLY A 356 -15.25 9.86 -7.57
N GLU A 357 -14.81 8.98 -8.47
CA GLU A 357 -14.66 7.56 -8.21
C GLU A 357 -13.29 7.28 -7.63
N LEU A 358 -13.26 6.51 -6.55
CA LEU A 358 -12.03 5.94 -6.01
C LEU A 358 -11.62 4.75 -6.89
N LEU A 359 -10.43 4.82 -7.49
CA LEU A 359 -9.94 3.70 -8.28
C LEU A 359 -9.55 2.55 -7.36
N ASP A 360 -10.21 1.42 -7.54
CA ASP A 360 -9.97 0.23 -6.72
C ASP A 360 -8.86 -0.67 -7.30
N ASP A 361 -8.62 -0.66 -8.60
CA ASP A 361 -7.61 -1.51 -9.26
C ASP A 361 -6.31 -0.76 -9.57
N PHE A 362 -5.28 -1.50 -9.95
CA PHE A 362 -4.02 -0.94 -10.43
C PHE A 362 -4.21 -0.17 -11.73
N LEU A 363 -3.56 1.00 -11.82
CA LEU A 363 -3.60 1.83 -13.02
C LEU A 363 -2.18 2.13 -13.49
N PHE A 364 -1.91 1.73 -14.73
CA PHE A 364 -0.68 2.03 -15.45
C PHE A 364 -1.03 2.87 -16.68
N GLU A 365 -0.24 3.90 -16.95
CA GLU A 365 -0.40 4.75 -18.13
C GLU A 365 0.92 4.80 -18.89
N GLU A 366 0.87 4.53 -20.20
CA GLU A 366 2.04 4.55 -21.06
C GLU A 366 2.22 5.94 -21.69
N GLY A 367 3.43 6.45 -21.64
CA GLY A 367 3.87 7.66 -22.34
C GLY A 367 4.84 7.33 -23.45
N ASN A 368 5.41 8.37 -24.09
CA ASN A 368 6.48 8.14 -25.03
C ASN A 368 7.75 7.72 -24.26
N LYS A 369 8.23 6.49 -24.50
CA LYS A 369 9.37 5.89 -23.76
C LYS A 369 9.22 6.03 -22.24
N SER A 370 8.02 5.87 -21.74
CA SER A 370 7.75 5.88 -20.31
C SER A 370 6.53 5.04 -19.92
N LEU A 371 6.53 4.57 -18.68
CA LEU A 371 5.40 3.91 -18.03
C LEU A 371 5.20 4.50 -16.64
N HIS A 372 3.96 4.85 -16.32
CA HIS A 372 3.61 5.52 -15.07
C HIS A 372 2.66 4.65 -14.26
N VAL A 373 3.06 4.33 -13.01
CA VAL A 373 2.21 3.65 -12.04
C VAL A 373 1.37 4.71 -11.32
N LEU A 374 0.15 4.95 -11.78
CA LEU A 374 -0.71 6.01 -11.28
C LEU A 374 -1.59 5.59 -10.11
N ASN A 375 -1.83 4.29 -9.95
CA ASN A 375 -2.56 3.75 -8.80
C ASN A 375 -2.01 2.37 -8.44
N ALA A 376 -1.51 2.24 -7.24
CA ALA A 376 -1.07 0.96 -6.67
C ALA A 376 -1.63 0.84 -5.25
N PRO A 377 -2.97 0.63 -5.11
CA PRO A 377 -3.61 0.49 -3.81
C PRO A 377 -3.28 -0.85 -3.17
N SER A 378 -3.63 -1.02 -1.89
CA SER A 378 -3.59 -2.35 -1.26
C SER A 378 -4.31 -3.37 -2.15
N PRO A 379 -3.68 -4.51 -2.46
CA PRO A 379 -2.55 -5.15 -1.79
C PRO A 379 -1.18 -4.95 -2.47
N ALA A 380 -0.86 -3.77 -2.96
CA ALA A 380 0.33 -3.53 -3.78
C ALA A 380 1.65 -4.04 -3.16
N ALA A 381 1.82 -3.97 -1.84
CA ALA A 381 3.03 -4.47 -1.18
C ALA A 381 3.15 -6.00 -1.32
N THR A 382 2.07 -6.74 -1.06
CA THR A 382 2.03 -8.20 -1.30
C THR A 382 2.22 -8.53 -2.78
N ALA A 383 1.60 -7.75 -3.67
CA ALA A 383 1.63 -7.95 -5.12
C ALA A 383 2.90 -7.40 -5.78
N SER A 384 3.80 -6.75 -5.05
CA SER A 384 4.87 -5.92 -5.62
C SER A 384 5.78 -6.67 -6.59
N LEU A 385 6.15 -7.92 -6.31
CA LEU A 385 6.97 -8.73 -7.21
C LEU A 385 6.23 -9.08 -8.50
N ALA A 386 4.94 -9.40 -8.44
CA ALA A 386 4.12 -9.62 -9.63
C ALA A 386 3.87 -8.33 -10.42
N ILE A 387 3.75 -7.18 -9.73
CA ILE A 387 3.70 -5.86 -10.38
C ILE A 387 5.02 -5.59 -11.10
N GLY A 388 6.17 -5.91 -10.50
CA GLY A 388 7.47 -5.82 -11.12
C GLY A 388 7.59 -6.70 -12.38
N GLU A 389 7.11 -7.95 -12.33
CA GLU A 389 7.01 -8.84 -13.49
C GLU A 389 6.15 -8.21 -14.60
N TYR A 390 4.97 -7.67 -14.24
CA TYR A 390 4.06 -7.05 -15.18
C TYR A 390 4.68 -5.82 -15.87
N ILE A 391 5.24 -4.89 -15.08
CA ILE A 391 5.89 -3.69 -15.63
C ILE A 391 7.05 -4.08 -16.54
N SER A 392 7.93 -4.96 -16.09
CA SER A 392 9.08 -5.46 -16.83
C SER A 392 8.66 -6.09 -18.16
N SER A 393 7.62 -6.94 -18.18
CA SER A 393 7.09 -7.53 -19.42
C SER A 393 6.56 -6.50 -20.41
N LYS A 394 6.03 -5.37 -19.92
CA LYS A 394 5.51 -4.28 -20.76
C LYS A 394 6.61 -3.44 -21.41
N VAL A 395 7.74 -3.25 -20.72
CA VAL A 395 8.78 -2.32 -21.18
C VAL A 395 9.98 -3.01 -21.84
N LEU A 396 10.07 -4.34 -21.76
CA LEU A 396 11.11 -5.15 -22.43
C LEU A 396 10.69 -5.57 -23.86
N ASN A 397 9.41 -5.53 -24.18
CA ASN A 397 8.85 -5.78 -25.50
C ASN A 397 8.78 -4.46 -26.27
#